data_5248477d764baf587a939414f31ad83f
#
_entry.id   5248477d764baf587a939414f31ad83f
#
_cell.length_a   1.000
_cell.length_b   1.000
_cell.length_c   1.000
_cell.angle_alpha   90.00
_cell.angle_beta   90.00
_cell.angle_gamma   90.00
#
_symmetry.space_group_name_H-M   'P 1'
#
loop_
_entity.id
_entity.type
_entity.pdbx_description
1 polymer ?
#
loop_
_entity_poly.entity_id
_entity_poly.type
_entity_poly.pdbx_seq_one_letter_code
_entity_poly.pdbx_strand_id
1 'polypeptide(L)'
;MDFTLPDPGPVNPEFARPASRADLERAAAALAGRGFAAHVADSGKEARRLVLEALPERAEVHIALSETMRELGLASEIDESGRYEAIRPRLNELDRVTQARERRKLGAAPDYMVGSAHAVTMDGEVIVGSGSGSQLGAYAYAAGHVILVVGHQKLVRDVPEGLRRLREYSLPREFGRMQGLGRPGTLLAKTLIIDREPAGRVTVILVPETLGF
;
A
#
# COMPACT_ATOMS: atom_id res chain seq x y z
N MET A 1 -22.83 18.86 10.55
CA MET A 1 -21.66 19.67 10.21
C MET A 1 -21.23 19.28 8.83
N ASP A 2 -21.39 20.17 7.86
CA ASP A 2 -20.81 20.00 6.53
C ASP A 2 -19.28 20.12 6.68
N PHE A 3 -18.62 18.98 6.67
CA PHE A 3 -17.17 18.91 6.70
C PHE A 3 -16.64 19.05 5.28
N THR A 4 -16.26 20.26 4.92
CA THR A 4 -15.57 20.50 3.65
C THR A 4 -14.13 20.02 3.77
N LEU A 5 -13.72 19.10 2.89
CA LEU A 5 -12.34 18.65 2.85
C LEU A 5 -11.43 19.80 2.39
N PRO A 6 -10.30 20.03 3.06
CA PRO A 6 -9.34 21.04 2.62
C PRO A 6 -8.75 20.65 1.26
N ASP A 7 -8.55 21.64 0.39
CA ASP A 7 -7.83 21.43 -0.87
C ASP A 7 -6.37 21.08 -0.55
N PRO A 8 -5.87 19.92 -1.04
CA PRO A 8 -4.49 19.51 -0.78
C PRO A 8 -3.45 20.30 -1.59
N GLY A 9 -3.89 21.19 -2.48
CA GLY A 9 -3.01 21.94 -3.40
C GLY A 9 -2.57 21.13 -4.63
N PRO A 10 -1.68 21.69 -5.45
CA PRO A 10 -1.21 21.07 -6.68
C PRO A 10 -0.30 19.88 -6.42
N VAL A 11 -0.28 18.96 -7.39
CA VAL A 11 0.65 17.81 -7.38
C VAL A 11 2.08 18.31 -7.61
N ASN A 12 3.01 17.98 -6.71
CA ASN A 12 4.43 18.26 -6.90
C ASN A 12 5.06 17.18 -7.80
N PRO A 13 5.44 17.51 -9.06
CA PRO A 13 5.92 16.53 -10.03
C PRO A 13 7.31 15.95 -9.69
N GLU A 14 8.06 16.56 -8.77
CA GLU A 14 9.36 16.04 -8.35
C GLU A 14 9.28 14.63 -7.78
N PHE A 15 8.17 14.32 -7.10
CA PHE A 15 7.91 12.99 -6.53
C PHE A 15 7.44 11.93 -7.54
N ALA A 16 7.37 12.27 -8.82
CA ALA A 16 7.12 11.33 -9.90
C ALA A 16 8.41 10.78 -10.53
N ARG A 17 9.59 11.29 -10.13
CA ARG A 17 10.87 10.91 -10.73
C ARG A 17 11.19 9.44 -10.44
N PRO A 18 11.55 8.65 -11.47
CA PRO A 18 11.94 7.26 -11.29
C PRO A 18 13.31 7.17 -10.61
N ALA A 19 13.44 6.28 -9.64
CA ALA A 19 14.74 5.89 -9.10
C ALA A 19 15.43 4.87 -10.04
N SER A 20 16.76 4.84 -10.00
CA SER A 20 17.53 3.87 -10.77
C SER A 20 17.43 2.46 -10.18
N ARG A 21 17.77 1.43 -10.98
CA ARG A 21 17.86 0.05 -10.46
C ARG A 21 18.85 -0.06 -9.32
N ALA A 22 19.97 0.62 -9.38
CA ALA A 22 20.97 0.64 -8.30
C ALA A 22 20.40 1.23 -7.01
N ASP A 23 19.50 2.25 -7.10
CA ASP A 23 18.82 2.79 -5.94
C ASP A 23 17.82 1.78 -5.36
N LEU A 24 17.09 1.04 -6.19
CA LEU A 24 16.20 -0.03 -5.75
C LEU A 24 16.97 -1.13 -5.01
N GLU A 25 18.11 -1.54 -5.52
CA GLU A 25 18.97 -2.56 -4.91
C GLU A 25 19.54 -2.08 -3.55
N ARG A 26 19.95 -0.81 -3.46
CA ARG A 26 20.38 -0.22 -2.19
C ARG A 26 19.23 -0.15 -1.16
N ALA A 27 18.07 0.29 -1.58
CA ALA A 27 16.90 0.33 -0.71
C ALA A 27 16.46 -1.08 -0.26
N ALA A 28 16.53 -2.08 -1.14
CA ALA A 28 16.27 -3.48 -0.78
C ALA A 28 17.25 -4.00 0.27
N ALA A 29 18.54 -3.68 0.15
CA ALA A 29 19.54 -4.03 1.15
C ALA A 29 19.28 -3.35 2.50
N ALA A 30 18.88 -2.07 2.49
CA ALA A 30 18.52 -1.33 3.69
C ALA A 30 17.26 -1.91 4.37
N LEU A 31 16.23 -2.23 3.60
CA LEU A 31 15.03 -2.93 4.09
C LEU A 31 15.38 -4.27 4.74
N ALA A 32 16.23 -5.08 4.10
CA ALA A 32 16.68 -6.35 4.66
C ALA A 32 17.42 -6.18 5.99
N GLY A 33 18.26 -5.14 6.12
CA GLY A 33 18.93 -4.77 7.37
C GLY A 33 17.98 -4.35 8.50
N ARG A 34 16.72 -4.06 8.17
CA ARG A 34 15.64 -3.72 9.12
C ARG A 34 14.64 -4.87 9.35
N GLY A 35 14.91 -6.06 8.81
CA GLY A 35 14.09 -7.26 9.04
C GLY A 35 13.01 -7.52 8.00
N PHE A 36 12.85 -6.66 6.99
CA PHE A 36 11.93 -6.93 5.88
C PHE A 36 12.51 -8.00 4.93
N ALA A 37 11.67 -8.88 4.41
CA ALA A 37 12.02 -9.62 3.21
C ALA A 37 11.93 -8.67 2.02
N ALA A 38 13.05 -8.39 1.33
CA ALA A 38 13.08 -7.40 0.26
C ALA A 38 13.53 -8.01 -1.07
N HIS A 39 12.80 -7.70 -2.14
CA HIS A 39 13.07 -8.17 -3.49
C HIS A 39 13.05 -7.00 -4.47
N VAL A 40 13.88 -7.05 -5.50
CA VAL A 40 13.81 -6.17 -6.66
C VAL A 40 13.33 -7.01 -7.85
N ALA A 41 12.09 -6.81 -8.26
CA ALA A 41 11.54 -7.46 -9.45
C ALA A 41 12.08 -6.81 -10.74
N ASP A 42 12.09 -7.55 -11.84
CA ASP A 42 12.49 -7.02 -13.14
C ASP A 42 11.37 -6.23 -13.84
N SER A 43 10.12 -6.47 -13.43
CA SER A 43 8.93 -5.81 -13.99
C SER A 43 7.72 -5.92 -13.05
N GLY A 44 6.67 -5.14 -13.33
CA GLY A 44 5.37 -5.29 -12.68
C GLY A 44 4.76 -6.67 -12.88
N LYS A 45 4.97 -7.28 -14.05
CA LYS A 45 4.52 -8.67 -14.32
C LYS A 45 5.20 -9.67 -13.38
N GLU A 46 6.49 -9.52 -13.15
CA GLU A 46 7.21 -10.37 -12.22
C GLU A 46 6.78 -10.11 -10.78
N ALA A 47 6.63 -8.84 -10.38
CA ALA A 47 6.12 -8.50 -9.06
C ALA A 47 4.75 -9.13 -8.80
N ARG A 48 3.84 -9.10 -9.78
CA ARG A 48 2.55 -9.80 -9.71
C ARG A 48 2.74 -11.29 -9.49
N ARG A 49 3.62 -11.94 -10.24
CA ARG A 49 3.92 -13.38 -10.10
C ARG A 49 4.41 -13.70 -8.69
N LEU A 50 5.38 -12.93 -8.18
CA LEU A 50 5.95 -13.11 -6.83
C LEU A 50 4.88 -12.97 -5.74
N VAL A 51 3.97 -11.99 -5.86
CA VAL A 51 2.84 -11.85 -4.92
C VAL A 51 1.96 -13.10 -4.95
N LEU A 52 1.55 -13.56 -6.13
CA LEU A 52 0.62 -14.69 -6.25
C LEU A 52 1.24 -16.03 -5.83
N GLU A 53 2.55 -16.20 -6.00
CA GLU A 53 3.29 -17.38 -5.53
C GLU A 53 3.47 -17.40 -4.00
N ALA A 54 3.53 -16.21 -3.38
CA ALA A 54 3.61 -16.09 -1.93
C ALA A 54 2.27 -16.33 -1.21
N LEU A 55 1.15 -16.32 -1.93
CA LEU A 55 -0.18 -16.50 -1.36
C LEU A 55 -0.62 -17.98 -1.46
N PRO A 56 -0.79 -18.69 -0.34
CA PRO A 56 -1.33 -20.05 -0.36
C PRO A 56 -2.77 -20.08 -0.89
N GLU A 57 -3.15 -21.16 -1.55
CA GLU A 57 -4.55 -21.37 -1.92
C GLU A 57 -5.43 -21.40 -0.66
N ARG A 58 -6.62 -20.78 -0.76
CA ARG A 58 -7.60 -20.66 0.32
C ARG A 58 -7.13 -19.84 1.53
N ALA A 59 -5.99 -19.17 1.46
CA ALA A 59 -5.60 -18.22 2.51
C ALA A 59 -6.62 -17.08 2.61
N GLU A 60 -6.84 -16.57 3.81
CA GLU A 60 -7.63 -15.37 4.02
C GLU A 60 -6.80 -14.14 3.61
N VAL A 61 -7.18 -13.50 2.50
CA VAL A 61 -6.42 -12.40 1.90
C VAL A 61 -7.21 -11.10 1.91
N HIS A 62 -6.63 -10.07 2.50
CA HIS A 62 -7.13 -8.70 2.38
C HIS A 62 -6.22 -7.88 1.47
N ILE A 63 -6.78 -7.32 0.42
CA ILE A 63 -6.02 -6.42 -0.48
C ILE A 63 -6.39 -4.97 -0.26
N ALA A 64 -5.40 -4.09 -0.06
CA ALA A 64 -5.60 -2.66 0.05
C ALA A 64 -6.05 -2.06 -1.30
N LEU A 65 -7.03 -1.15 -1.25
CA LEU A 65 -7.40 -0.36 -2.44
C LEU A 65 -6.29 0.65 -2.74
N SER A 66 -5.46 0.33 -3.73
CA SER A 66 -4.43 1.23 -4.25
C SER A 66 -4.34 1.13 -5.76
N GLU A 67 -3.93 2.21 -6.41
CA GLU A 67 -3.71 2.21 -7.86
C GLU A 67 -2.67 1.17 -8.26
N THR A 68 -1.60 1.00 -7.48
CA THR A 68 -0.60 -0.05 -7.70
C THR A 68 -1.22 -1.44 -7.82
N MET A 69 -2.12 -1.81 -6.90
CA MET A 69 -2.78 -3.12 -6.93
C MET A 69 -3.73 -3.27 -8.12
N ARG A 70 -4.36 -2.17 -8.53
CA ARG A 70 -5.25 -2.13 -9.69
C ARG A 70 -4.47 -2.26 -11.00
N GLU A 71 -3.39 -1.48 -11.16
CA GLU A 71 -2.54 -1.50 -12.35
C GLU A 71 -1.89 -2.87 -12.58
N LEU A 72 -1.53 -3.57 -11.51
CA LEU A 72 -1.01 -4.94 -11.57
C LEU A 72 -2.08 -6.02 -11.74
N GLY A 73 -3.37 -5.67 -11.75
CA GLY A 73 -4.47 -6.64 -11.82
C GLY A 73 -4.54 -7.58 -10.60
N LEU A 74 -3.86 -7.24 -9.50
CA LEU A 74 -3.88 -8.04 -8.27
C LEU A 74 -5.22 -7.94 -7.53
N ALA A 75 -5.89 -6.78 -7.62
CA ALA A 75 -7.17 -6.59 -6.94
C ALA A 75 -8.25 -7.54 -7.47
N SER A 76 -8.42 -7.63 -8.80
CA SER A 76 -9.38 -8.56 -9.41
C SER A 76 -8.97 -10.01 -9.21
N GLU A 77 -7.68 -10.34 -9.36
CA GLU A 77 -7.21 -11.71 -9.15
C GLU A 77 -7.51 -12.22 -7.74
N ILE A 78 -7.23 -11.41 -6.70
CA ILE A 78 -7.45 -11.82 -5.32
C ILE A 78 -8.93 -11.85 -4.98
N ASP A 79 -9.69 -10.84 -5.39
CA ASP A 79 -11.09 -10.69 -4.99
C ASP A 79 -12.07 -11.57 -5.78
N GLU A 80 -11.74 -11.97 -7.04
CA GLU A 80 -12.71 -12.57 -7.98
C GLU A 80 -12.31 -13.97 -8.48
N SER A 81 -11.05 -14.40 -8.33
CA SER A 81 -10.59 -15.69 -8.88
C SER A 81 -11.18 -16.92 -8.18
N GLY A 82 -11.68 -16.77 -6.95
CA GLY A 82 -12.14 -17.88 -6.12
C GLY A 82 -11.01 -18.76 -5.54
N ARG A 83 -9.74 -18.40 -5.76
CA ARG A 83 -8.57 -19.11 -5.21
C ARG A 83 -8.36 -18.83 -3.73
N TYR A 84 -8.80 -17.68 -3.24
CA TYR A 84 -8.55 -17.17 -1.90
C TYR A 84 -9.84 -16.91 -1.15
N GLU A 85 -9.78 -16.88 0.17
CA GLU A 85 -10.85 -16.36 1.01
C GLU A 85 -10.73 -14.83 1.08
N ALA A 86 -11.17 -14.17 0.01
CA ALA A 86 -11.03 -12.73 -0.15
C ALA A 86 -11.88 -11.95 0.87
N ILE A 87 -11.24 -11.08 1.66
CA ILE A 87 -11.92 -10.30 2.70
C ILE A 87 -12.75 -9.17 2.10
N ARG A 88 -12.31 -8.52 1.04
CA ARG A 88 -13.00 -7.35 0.50
C ARG A 88 -14.41 -7.61 0.02
N PRO A 89 -14.74 -8.68 -0.76
CA PRO A 89 -16.12 -9.01 -1.10
C PRO A 89 -16.99 -9.15 0.15
N ARG A 90 -16.53 -9.88 1.16
CA ARG A 90 -17.23 -10.05 2.45
C ARG A 90 -17.43 -8.73 3.19
N LEU A 91 -16.46 -7.81 3.16
CA LEU A 91 -16.61 -6.46 3.72
C LEU A 91 -17.68 -5.64 2.99
N ASN A 92 -17.86 -5.84 1.68
CA ASN A 92 -18.84 -5.10 0.90
C ASN A 92 -20.29 -5.55 1.18
N GLU A 93 -20.48 -6.77 1.67
CA GLU A 93 -21.79 -7.30 2.09
C GLU A 93 -22.23 -6.72 3.45
N LEU A 94 -21.31 -6.26 4.26
CA LEU A 94 -21.60 -5.71 5.58
C LEU A 94 -21.97 -4.22 5.50
N ASP A 95 -23.07 -3.83 6.14
CA ASP A 95 -23.46 -2.41 6.23
C ASP A 95 -22.41 -1.58 7.00
N ARG A 96 -22.09 -0.41 6.46
CA ARG A 96 -20.99 0.43 6.96
C ARG A 96 -21.29 1.08 8.32
N VAL A 97 -22.56 1.26 8.67
CA VAL A 97 -22.99 1.96 9.87
C VAL A 97 -23.37 0.94 10.95
N THR A 98 -24.35 0.10 10.63
CA THR A 98 -24.90 -0.86 11.61
C THR A 98 -23.99 -2.02 11.93
N GLN A 99 -23.12 -2.41 10.98
CA GLN A 99 -22.15 -3.51 11.15
C GLN A 99 -20.68 -3.01 11.17
N ALA A 100 -20.46 -1.79 11.62
CA ALA A 100 -19.14 -1.17 11.63
C ALA A 100 -18.11 -1.92 12.49
N ARG A 101 -18.55 -2.58 13.58
CA ARG A 101 -17.69 -3.38 14.45
C ARG A 101 -17.23 -4.67 13.75
N GLU A 102 -18.15 -5.37 13.12
CA GLU A 102 -17.91 -6.60 12.35
C GLU A 102 -16.97 -6.33 11.18
N ARG A 103 -17.18 -5.24 10.46
CA ARG A 103 -16.29 -4.77 9.39
C ARG A 103 -14.86 -4.54 9.89
N ARG A 104 -14.70 -3.88 11.04
CA ARG A 104 -13.36 -3.67 11.62
C ARG A 104 -12.70 -4.98 12.03
N LYS A 105 -13.43 -5.90 12.62
CA LYS A 105 -12.90 -7.22 13.00
C LYS A 105 -12.45 -8.01 11.79
N LEU A 106 -13.31 -8.08 10.75
CA LEU A 106 -13.03 -8.82 9.53
C LEU A 106 -11.80 -8.28 8.78
N GLY A 107 -11.65 -6.96 8.69
CA GLY A 107 -10.54 -6.34 7.97
C GLY A 107 -9.25 -6.16 8.77
N ALA A 108 -9.26 -6.45 10.08
CA ALA A 108 -8.14 -6.09 10.95
C ALA A 108 -6.97 -7.07 10.92
N ALA A 109 -7.24 -8.39 10.88
CA ALA A 109 -6.23 -9.42 11.11
C ALA A 109 -6.34 -10.58 10.10
N PRO A 110 -6.13 -10.29 8.79
CA PRO A 110 -6.09 -11.33 7.77
C PRO A 110 -4.82 -12.20 7.91
N ASP A 111 -4.85 -13.40 7.35
CA ASP A 111 -3.62 -14.20 7.19
C ASP A 111 -2.60 -13.45 6.33
N TYR A 112 -3.07 -12.88 5.21
CA TYR A 112 -2.27 -12.10 4.28
C TYR A 112 -2.88 -10.74 4.01
N MET A 113 -2.08 -9.69 4.15
CA MET A 113 -2.43 -8.33 3.73
C MET A 113 -1.56 -7.91 2.55
N VAL A 114 -2.18 -7.67 1.39
CA VAL A 114 -1.48 -7.25 0.17
C VAL A 114 -1.75 -5.79 -0.12
N GLY A 115 -0.73 -5.03 -0.47
CA GLY A 115 -0.89 -3.62 -0.78
C GLY A 115 0.36 -2.91 -1.28
N SER A 116 0.45 -1.63 -1.01
CA SER A 116 1.57 -0.77 -1.41
C SER A 116 1.93 0.21 -0.31
N ALA A 117 3.15 0.75 -0.38
CA ALA A 117 3.57 1.91 0.40
C ALA A 117 3.46 3.19 -0.43
N HIS A 118 3.43 4.33 0.25
CA HIS A 118 3.49 5.65 -0.38
C HIS A 118 4.92 6.15 -0.54
N ALA A 119 5.81 5.70 0.36
CA ALA A 119 7.24 5.92 0.21
C ALA A 119 8.04 4.81 0.90
N VAL A 120 9.25 4.56 0.38
CA VAL A 120 10.32 3.77 1.02
C VAL A 120 11.56 4.64 1.03
N THR A 121 12.19 4.79 2.19
CA THR A 121 13.40 5.60 2.30
C THR A 121 14.63 4.82 1.86
N MET A 122 15.70 5.55 1.53
CA MET A 122 16.98 4.93 1.20
C MET A 122 17.61 4.20 2.40
N ASP A 123 17.15 4.50 3.61
CA ASP A 123 17.55 3.83 4.85
C ASP A 123 16.63 2.65 5.23
N GLY A 124 15.55 2.40 4.46
CA GLY A 124 14.70 1.22 4.58
C GLY A 124 13.48 1.38 5.50
N GLU A 125 13.04 2.60 5.83
CA GLU A 125 11.74 2.82 6.47
C GLU A 125 10.63 2.78 5.41
N VAL A 126 9.47 2.25 5.82
CA VAL A 126 8.26 2.16 4.97
C VAL A 126 7.21 3.15 5.48
N ILE A 127 6.68 4.00 4.58
CA ILE A 127 5.74 5.06 4.94
C ILE A 127 4.41 4.83 4.22
N VAL A 128 3.32 4.77 5.00
CA VAL A 128 1.96 4.56 4.49
C VAL A 128 1.00 5.61 5.04
N GLY A 129 0.33 6.33 4.15
CA GLY A 129 -0.74 7.26 4.49
C GLY A 129 -2.13 6.63 4.36
N SER A 130 -3.11 7.14 5.10
CA SER A 130 -4.50 6.68 5.01
C SER A 130 -5.49 7.74 5.45
N GLY A 131 -6.62 7.83 4.77
CA GLY A 131 -7.78 8.62 5.20
C GLY A 131 -8.55 7.94 6.33
N SER A 132 -8.83 6.66 6.23
CA SER A 132 -9.60 5.92 7.25
C SER A 132 -8.73 5.19 8.28
N GLY A 133 -7.56 4.73 7.88
CA GLY A 133 -6.69 3.86 8.67
C GLY A 133 -7.03 2.38 8.56
N SER A 134 -7.96 1.99 7.68
CA SER A 134 -8.49 0.62 7.61
C SER A 134 -7.43 -0.45 7.35
N GLN A 135 -6.37 -0.15 6.61
CA GLN A 135 -5.27 -1.08 6.33
C GLN A 135 -4.11 -0.97 7.34
N LEU A 136 -4.01 0.15 8.07
CA LEU A 136 -2.82 0.42 8.89
C LEU A 136 -2.65 -0.56 10.05
N GLY A 137 -3.75 -1.01 10.66
CA GLY A 137 -3.70 -1.99 11.74
C GLY A 137 -3.14 -3.34 11.28
N ALA A 138 -3.55 -3.81 10.10
CA ALA A 138 -3.03 -5.01 9.48
C ALA A 138 -1.53 -4.88 9.14
N TYR A 139 -1.12 -3.76 8.55
CA TYR A 139 0.29 -3.49 8.24
C TYR A 139 1.16 -3.40 9.49
N ALA A 140 0.68 -2.67 10.51
CA ALA A 140 1.46 -2.42 11.72
C ALA A 140 1.66 -3.68 12.58
N TYR A 141 0.63 -4.55 12.66
CA TYR A 141 0.69 -5.67 13.62
C TYR A 141 -0.20 -6.86 13.26
N ALA A 142 -1.46 -6.63 12.86
CA ALA A 142 -2.50 -7.64 13.02
C ALA A 142 -2.53 -8.71 11.91
N ALA A 143 -1.97 -8.43 10.72
CA ALA A 143 -1.86 -9.44 9.67
C ALA A 143 -0.72 -10.43 9.95
N GLY A 144 -0.95 -11.71 9.66
CA GLY A 144 0.08 -12.73 9.74
C GLY A 144 1.25 -12.47 8.81
N HIS A 145 0.94 -12.09 7.56
CA HIS A 145 1.90 -11.69 6.54
C HIS A 145 1.46 -10.42 5.82
N VAL A 146 2.42 -9.57 5.46
CA VAL A 146 2.18 -8.36 4.67
C VAL A 146 3.05 -8.38 3.42
N ILE A 147 2.45 -8.13 2.25
CA ILE A 147 3.20 -8.02 0.99
C ILE A 147 2.94 -6.63 0.40
N LEU A 148 3.99 -5.84 0.25
CA LEU A 148 3.95 -4.49 -0.30
C LEU A 148 4.65 -4.44 -1.65
N VAL A 149 3.95 -4.03 -2.71
CA VAL A 149 4.57 -3.76 -4.02
C VAL A 149 4.76 -2.26 -4.19
N VAL A 150 5.98 -1.84 -4.51
CA VAL A 150 6.39 -0.45 -4.50
C VAL A 150 7.09 -0.09 -5.80
N GLY A 151 6.50 0.79 -6.60
CA GLY A 151 7.11 1.33 -7.82
C GLY A 151 8.28 2.27 -7.50
N HIS A 152 9.26 2.34 -8.39
CA HIS A 152 10.54 3.05 -8.21
C HIS A 152 10.40 4.54 -7.89
N GLN A 153 9.33 5.21 -8.35
CA GLN A 153 9.06 6.62 -8.06
C GLN A 153 8.67 6.87 -6.59
N LYS A 154 8.53 5.82 -5.79
CA LYS A 154 8.20 5.91 -4.35
C LYS A 154 9.43 5.85 -3.45
N LEU A 155 10.63 5.71 -4.02
CA LEU A 155 11.84 5.86 -3.25
C LEU A 155 12.06 7.33 -2.91
N VAL A 156 12.44 7.57 -1.65
CA VAL A 156 12.74 8.90 -1.10
C VAL A 156 14.02 8.83 -0.27
N ARG A 157 14.66 9.95 -0.07
CA ARG A 157 15.91 10.02 0.69
C ARG A 157 15.74 9.61 2.15
N ASP A 158 14.73 10.18 2.82
CA ASP A 158 14.52 10.08 4.27
C ASP A 158 13.03 10.19 4.64
N VAL A 159 12.70 9.98 5.91
CA VAL A 159 11.33 10.10 6.44
C VAL A 159 10.72 11.48 6.23
N PRO A 160 11.41 12.62 6.49
CA PRO A 160 10.88 13.93 6.17
C PRO A 160 10.45 14.09 4.71
N GLU A 161 11.25 13.62 3.76
CA GLU A 161 10.91 13.66 2.34
C GLU A 161 9.72 12.74 2.00
N GLY A 162 9.64 11.57 2.61
CA GLY A 162 8.49 10.67 2.48
C GLY A 162 7.19 11.27 2.99
N LEU A 163 7.23 12.00 4.09
CA LEU A 163 6.08 12.75 4.61
C LEU A 163 5.69 13.93 3.72
N ARG A 164 6.67 14.58 3.07
CA ARG A 164 6.39 15.58 2.03
C ARG A 164 5.74 14.93 0.81
N ARG A 165 6.28 13.80 0.32
CA ARG A 165 5.69 13.05 -0.79
C ARG A 165 4.23 12.67 -0.54
N LEU A 166 3.90 12.24 0.67
CA LEU A 166 2.51 11.96 1.06
C LEU A 166 1.60 13.18 0.87
N ARG A 167 2.04 14.36 1.31
CA ARG A 167 1.22 15.58 1.30
C ARG A 167 1.21 16.28 -0.04
N GLU A 168 2.36 16.32 -0.72
CA GLU A 168 2.55 17.12 -1.93
C GLU A 168 2.32 16.33 -3.22
N TYR A 169 2.27 15.00 -3.14
CA TYR A 169 2.09 14.14 -4.32
C TYR A 169 0.94 13.15 -4.17
N SER A 170 1.03 12.24 -3.19
CA SER A 170 0.05 11.15 -3.08
C SER A 170 -1.35 11.66 -2.70
N LEU A 171 -1.45 12.58 -1.74
CA LEU A 171 -2.73 13.15 -1.33
C LEU A 171 -3.42 13.93 -2.46
N PRO A 172 -2.77 14.88 -3.17
CA PRO A 172 -3.39 15.56 -4.31
C PRO A 172 -3.83 14.61 -5.43
N ARG A 173 -3.03 13.59 -5.74
CA ARG A 173 -3.37 12.56 -6.74
C ARG A 173 -4.62 11.77 -6.33
N GLU A 174 -4.69 11.29 -5.10
CA GLU A 174 -5.84 10.56 -4.59
C GLU A 174 -7.08 11.46 -4.46
N PHE A 175 -6.89 12.71 -4.07
CA PHE A 175 -7.98 13.68 -3.98
C PHE A 175 -8.64 13.89 -5.36
N GLY A 176 -7.84 14.17 -6.39
CA GLY A 176 -8.34 14.32 -7.77
C GLY A 176 -8.97 13.03 -8.31
N ARG A 177 -8.39 11.87 -8.02
CA ARG A 177 -8.99 10.58 -8.40
C ARG A 177 -10.35 10.37 -7.75
N MET A 178 -10.51 10.69 -6.48
CA MET A 178 -11.78 10.59 -5.76
C MET A 178 -12.83 11.55 -6.34
N GLN A 179 -12.42 12.78 -6.68
CA GLN A 179 -13.33 13.73 -7.34
C GLN A 179 -13.76 13.24 -8.73
N GLY A 180 -12.85 12.64 -9.49
CA GLY A 180 -13.15 12.00 -10.78
C GLY A 180 -14.17 10.84 -10.68
N LEU A 181 -14.31 10.24 -9.49
CA LEU A 181 -15.33 9.24 -9.16
C LEU A 181 -16.62 9.83 -8.56
N GLY A 182 -16.82 11.15 -8.63
CA GLY A 182 -17.98 11.85 -8.06
C GLY A 182 -18.00 11.90 -6.53
N ARG A 183 -16.84 11.72 -5.86
CA ARG A 183 -16.71 11.80 -4.41
C ARG A 183 -16.10 13.14 -3.99
N PRO A 184 -16.31 13.60 -2.76
CA PRO A 184 -15.84 14.92 -2.32
C PRO A 184 -14.30 15.06 -2.26
N GLY A 185 -13.54 14.00 -2.48
CA GLY A 185 -12.10 13.95 -2.32
C GLY A 185 -11.67 13.00 -1.21
N THR A 186 -10.51 13.26 -0.64
CA THR A 186 -9.93 12.48 0.47
C THR A 186 -9.10 13.39 1.38
N LEU A 187 -8.65 12.83 2.50
CA LEU A 187 -7.71 13.50 3.40
C LEU A 187 -6.64 12.52 3.90
N LEU A 188 -5.52 13.04 4.33
CA LEU A 188 -4.50 12.29 5.06
C LEU A 188 -4.77 12.42 6.55
N ALA A 189 -5.49 11.45 7.14
CA ALA A 189 -5.83 11.48 8.56
C ALA A 189 -4.83 10.72 9.43
N LYS A 190 -4.17 9.71 8.87
CA LYS A 190 -3.25 8.82 9.62
C LYS A 190 -2.04 8.50 8.76
N THR A 191 -0.90 8.42 9.42
CA THR A 191 0.37 8.00 8.80
C THR A 191 0.99 6.92 9.68
N LEU A 192 1.40 5.83 9.04
CA LEU A 192 2.20 4.76 9.63
C LEU A 192 3.61 4.85 9.06
N ILE A 193 4.60 4.80 9.94
CA ILE A 193 6.01 4.62 9.59
C ILE A 193 6.43 3.30 10.22
N ILE A 194 6.89 2.36 9.41
CA ILE A 194 7.43 1.09 9.87
C ILE A 194 8.94 1.20 9.79
N ASP A 195 9.56 1.28 10.95
CA ASP A 195 10.99 1.48 11.09
C ASP A 195 11.75 0.14 11.01
N ARG A 196 11.21 -0.89 11.62
CA ARG A 196 11.74 -2.26 11.64
C ARG A 196 10.62 -3.28 11.71
N GLU A 197 10.91 -4.51 11.27
CA GLU A 197 10.00 -5.64 11.38
C GLU A 197 10.70 -6.88 11.94
N PRO A 198 9.98 -7.75 12.66
CA PRO A 198 10.43 -9.11 12.88
C PRO A 198 10.60 -9.85 11.53
N ALA A 199 11.71 -10.57 11.39
CA ALA A 199 12.01 -11.25 10.13
C ALA A 199 10.87 -12.17 9.66
N GLY A 200 10.51 -12.07 8.38
CA GLY A 200 9.56 -12.95 7.71
C GLY A 200 8.09 -12.49 7.68
N ARG A 201 7.69 -11.45 8.45
CA ARG A 201 6.30 -10.97 8.44
C ARG A 201 5.99 -10.03 7.26
N VAL A 202 6.87 -9.11 6.94
CA VAL A 202 6.66 -8.13 5.87
C VAL A 202 7.62 -8.35 4.71
N THR A 203 7.04 -8.54 3.53
CA THR A 203 7.77 -8.60 2.26
C THR A 203 7.56 -7.31 1.47
N VAL A 204 8.64 -6.71 0.97
CA VAL A 204 8.61 -5.54 0.10
C VAL A 204 9.19 -5.91 -1.27
N ILE A 205 8.38 -5.74 -2.31
CA ILE A 205 8.78 -5.98 -3.70
C ILE A 205 8.91 -4.62 -4.39
N LEU A 206 10.16 -4.22 -4.66
CA LEU A 206 10.49 -3.00 -5.38
C LEU A 206 10.45 -3.27 -6.89
N VAL A 207 9.88 -2.36 -7.67
CA VAL A 207 9.64 -2.55 -9.11
C VAL A 207 10.21 -1.37 -9.89
N PRO A 208 11.03 -1.60 -10.96
CA PRO A 208 11.60 -0.52 -11.79
C PRO A 208 10.58 0.06 -12.78
N GLU A 209 9.35 0.24 -12.34
CA GLU A 209 8.24 0.83 -13.09
C GLU A 209 7.48 1.82 -12.22
N THR A 210 6.87 2.81 -12.84
CA THR A 210 5.97 3.73 -12.15
C THR A 210 4.63 3.03 -11.90
N LEU A 211 4.34 2.74 -10.66
CA LEU A 211 3.12 2.04 -10.24
C LEU A 211 2.36 2.81 -9.16
N GLY A 212 1.14 3.23 -9.50
CA GLY A 212 0.30 4.05 -8.63
C GLY A 212 0.96 5.39 -8.26
N PHE A 213 0.65 5.89 -7.04
CA PHE A 213 1.21 7.16 -6.54
C PHE A 213 1.41 7.17 -5.02
#